data_73cef702656dfbe9447602d730663817
#
_entry.id   73cef702656dfbe9447602d730663817
#
_cell.length_a   1.000
_cell.length_b   1.000
_cell.length_c   1.000
_cell.angle_alpha   90.00
_cell.angle_beta   90.00
_cell.angle_gamma   90.00
#
_symmetry.space_group_name_H-M   'P 1'
#
loop_
_entity.id
_entity.type
_entity.pdbx_description
1 polymer ?
#
loop_
_entity_poly.entity_id
_entity_poly.type
_entity_poly.pdbx_seq_one_letter_code
_entity_poly.pdbx_strand_id
1 'polypeptide(L)'
;MYETVLLGMLASATGWATAARRCVEAAEGRNVLCFGARHVHPAIAPVMERSAKIAGCSAMSCILAAKLCGEEPKGTVPHAAILLMGDTVKLAKVYDEQIPAEEPRIVLVDTFKDEAEETMRVAECLGEKLSGIRLDTPGERGGVTPDLVREIRWRLNTAGFNKVQVIATGGLTPERIKLMNEAGADVYGVGSYITSGTPRDMTMDIKMVNGKPVAKRGRLPGIVPNPRLERVL
;
A
#
# COMPACT_ATOMS: atom_id res chain seq x y z
N MET A 1 -33.25 -10.04 2.64
CA MET A 1 -32.27 -10.69 1.73
C MET A 1 -31.18 -9.71 1.28
N TYR A 2 -31.52 -8.52 0.76
CA TYR A 2 -30.50 -7.56 0.27
C TYR A 2 -29.70 -6.89 1.37
N GLU A 3 -30.26 -6.71 2.56
CA GLU A 3 -29.61 -6.05 3.71
C GLU A 3 -28.24 -6.63 4.01
N THR A 4 -28.16 -7.95 4.24
CA THR A 4 -26.90 -8.64 4.57
C THR A 4 -25.83 -8.47 3.50
N VAL A 5 -26.22 -8.55 2.22
CA VAL A 5 -25.29 -8.42 1.09
C VAL A 5 -24.76 -6.99 0.97
N LEU A 6 -25.67 -6.00 1.00
CA LEU A 6 -25.29 -4.58 0.89
C LEU A 6 -24.43 -4.13 2.07
N LEU A 7 -24.84 -4.47 3.28
CA LEU A 7 -24.09 -4.07 4.48
C LEU A 7 -22.75 -4.80 4.56
N GLY A 8 -22.69 -6.07 4.16
CA GLY A 8 -21.43 -6.82 4.11
C GLY A 8 -20.41 -6.20 3.13
N MET A 9 -20.88 -5.77 1.96
CA MET A 9 -20.02 -5.06 0.99
C MET A 9 -19.51 -3.73 1.55
N LEU A 10 -20.38 -2.93 2.17
CA LEU A 10 -20.04 -1.62 2.68
C LEU A 10 -19.18 -1.66 3.95
N ALA A 11 -19.49 -2.56 4.89
CA ALA A 11 -18.85 -2.63 6.18
C ALA A 11 -17.33 -2.83 6.08
N SER A 12 -16.91 -3.88 5.40
CA SER A 12 -15.49 -4.22 5.24
C SER A 12 -14.75 -3.24 4.34
N ALA A 13 -15.35 -2.91 3.18
CA ALA A 13 -14.75 -1.97 2.22
C ALA A 13 -14.49 -0.58 2.86
N THR A 14 -15.43 -0.08 3.66
CA THR A 14 -15.27 1.18 4.39
C THR A 14 -14.15 1.11 5.42
N GLY A 15 -14.00 -0.01 6.12
CA GLY A 15 -12.91 -0.23 7.06
C GLY A 15 -11.55 -0.14 6.39
N TRP A 16 -11.34 -0.89 5.30
CA TRP A 16 -10.10 -0.90 4.53
C TRP A 16 -9.79 0.45 3.88
N ALA A 17 -10.79 1.08 3.26
CA ALA A 17 -10.64 2.41 2.68
C ALA A 17 -10.26 3.46 3.75
N THR A 18 -10.85 3.40 4.94
CA THR A 18 -10.52 4.31 6.05
C THR A 18 -9.08 4.11 6.52
N ALA A 19 -8.62 2.86 6.65
CA ALA A 19 -7.23 2.57 7.02
C ALA A 19 -6.25 3.05 5.94
N ALA A 20 -6.54 2.79 4.67
CA ALA A 20 -5.74 3.26 3.55
C ALA A 20 -5.67 4.79 3.50
N ARG A 21 -6.81 5.47 3.67
CA ARG A 21 -6.88 6.94 3.67
C ARG A 21 -5.99 7.57 4.72
N ARG A 22 -5.95 7.01 5.93
CA ARG A 22 -5.05 7.48 6.99
C ARG A 22 -3.57 7.38 6.60
N CYS A 23 -3.19 6.31 5.91
CA CYS A 23 -1.82 6.15 5.40
C CYS A 23 -1.50 7.16 4.30
N VAL A 24 -2.44 7.39 3.37
CA VAL A 24 -2.30 8.36 2.28
C VAL A 24 -2.16 9.79 2.82
N GLU A 25 -2.98 10.16 3.80
CA GLU A 25 -2.89 11.47 4.46
C GLU A 25 -1.55 11.64 5.21
N ALA A 26 -1.11 10.60 5.91
CA ALA A 26 0.17 10.60 6.60
C ALA A 26 1.38 10.70 5.65
N ALA A 27 1.23 10.26 4.41
CA ALA A 27 2.29 10.29 3.39
C ALA A 27 2.52 11.69 2.78
N GLU A 28 1.64 12.67 3.05
CA GLU A 28 1.81 14.06 2.65
C GLU A 28 2.13 14.22 1.15
N GLY A 29 1.36 13.57 0.29
CA GLY A 29 1.51 13.61 -1.16
C GLY A 29 2.50 12.59 -1.75
N ARG A 30 3.21 11.82 -0.93
CA ARG A 30 4.03 10.70 -1.41
C ARG A 30 3.19 9.49 -1.75
N ASN A 31 3.70 8.64 -2.62
CA ASN A 31 2.98 7.45 -3.07
C ASN A 31 2.83 6.40 -1.96
N VAL A 32 1.62 5.89 -1.81
CA VAL A 32 1.31 4.73 -0.95
C VAL A 32 0.82 3.59 -1.83
N LEU A 33 1.56 2.47 -1.81
CA LEU A 33 1.22 1.25 -2.53
C LEU A 33 0.49 0.30 -1.58
N CYS A 34 -0.63 -0.28 -2.02
CA CYS A 34 -1.30 -1.31 -1.24
C CYS A 34 -0.68 -2.69 -1.51
N PHE A 35 -0.04 -3.27 -0.50
CA PHE A 35 0.54 -4.62 -0.52
C PHE A 35 -0.24 -5.58 0.39
N GLY A 36 -1.57 -5.41 0.41
CA GLY A 36 -2.46 -6.12 1.31
C GLY A 36 -2.90 -7.51 0.84
N ALA A 37 -2.75 -7.85 -0.43
CA ALA A 37 -3.32 -9.07 -1.02
C ALA A 37 -2.95 -10.35 -0.26
N ARG A 38 -1.71 -10.49 0.21
CA ARG A 38 -1.24 -11.66 0.95
C ARG A 38 -1.78 -11.78 2.39
N HIS A 39 -2.42 -10.73 2.92
CA HIS A 39 -2.93 -10.68 4.29
C HIS A 39 -4.42 -11.01 4.40
N VAL A 40 -5.10 -11.25 3.28
CA VAL A 40 -6.51 -11.62 3.20
C VAL A 40 -6.71 -12.82 2.31
N HIS A 41 -7.86 -13.48 2.42
CA HIS A 41 -8.20 -14.58 1.51
C HIS A 41 -8.21 -14.10 0.05
N PRO A 42 -7.66 -14.85 -0.91
CA PRO A 42 -7.56 -14.45 -2.31
C PRO A 42 -8.88 -13.99 -2.95
N ALA A 43 -10.02 -14.58 -2.53
CA ALA A 43 -11.33 -14.20 -3.05
C ALA A 43 -11.76 -12.77 -2.67
N ILE A 44 -11.22 -12.21 -1.59
CA ILE A 44 -11.56 -10.85 -1.14
C ILE A 44 -10.45 -9.83 -1.38
N ALA A 45 -9.25 -10.28 -1.72
CA ALA A 45 -8.11 -9.41 -2.01
C ALA A 45 -8.44 -8.32 -3.06
N PRO A 46 -9.15 -8.62 -4.17
CA PRO A 46 -9.52 -7.61 -5.15
C PRO A 46 -10.40 -6.50 -4.59
N VAL A 47 -11.37 -6.84 -3.74
CA VAL A 47 -12.27 -5.87 -3.10
C VAL A 47 -11.51 -5.00 -2.10
N MET A 48 -10.63 -5.61 -1.32
CA MET A 48 -9.82 -4.91 -0.32
C MET A 48 -8.86 -3.90 -1.00
N GLU A 49 -8.09 -4.31 -1.99
CA GLU A 49 -7.15 -3.42 -2.67
C GLU A 49 -7.84 -2.33 -3.50
N ARG A 50 -8.99 -2.66 -4.14
CA ARG A 50 -9.81 -1.64 -4.79
C ARG A 50 -10.31 -0.60 -3.80
N SER A 51 -10.68 -1.02 -2.59
CA SER A 51 -11.09 -0.08 -1.53
C SER A 51 -9.94 0.85 -1.11
N ALA A 52 -8.73 0.32 -1.03
CA ALA A 52 -7.52 1.11 -0.78
C ALA A 52 -7.22 2.10 -1.93
N LYS A 53 -7.43 1.69 -3.18
CA LYS A 53 -7.28 2.56 -4.36
C LYS A 53 -8.28 3.72 -4.33
N ILE A 54 -9.54 3.46 -4.05
CA ILE A 54 -10.58 4.50 -3.90
C ILE A 54 -10.19 5.52 -2.80
N ALA A 55 -9.51 5.05 -1.75
CA ALA A 55 -9.03 5.90 -0.66
C ALA A 55 -7.77 6.72 -1.00
N GLY A 56 -7.15 6.50 -2.18
CA GLY A 56 -6.03 7.28 -2.67
C GLY A 56 -4.69 6.54 -2.73
N CYS A 57 -4.64 5.23 -2.48
CA CYS A 57 -3.43 4.46 -2.75
C CYS A 57 -3.07 4.57 -4.24
N SER A 58 -1.80 4.78 -4.55
CA SER A 58 -1.32 5.02 -5.92
C SER A 58 -1.28 3.75 -6.77
N ALA A 59 -1.10 2.57 -6.15
CA ALA A 59 -1.10 1.30 -6.86
C ALA A 59 -1.54 0.12 -6.00
N MET A 60 -1.83 -0.99 -6.67
CA MET A 60 -2.33 -2.25 -6.11
C MET A 60 -1.44 -3.40 -6.56
N SER A 61 -1.29 -4.42 -5.72
CA SER A 61 -0.53 -5.63 -6.03
C SER A 61 -1.40 -6.74 -6.65
N CYS A 62 -2.69 -6.75 -6.36
CA CYS A 62 -3.63 -7.75 -6.84
C CYS A 62 -4.02 -7.49 -8.30
N ILE A 63 -3.71 -8.45 -9.18
CA ILE A 63 -3.99 -8.36 -10.63
C ILE A 63 -5.47 -8.04 -10.90
N LEU A 64 -6.39 -8.74 -10.23
CA LEU A 64 -7.82 -8.52 -10.45
C LEU A 64 -8.28 -7.14 -9.95
N ALA A 65 -7.73 -6.66 -8.82
CA ALA A 65 -8.03 -5.32 -8.32
C ALA A 65 -7.59 -4.24 -9.34
N ALA A 66 -6.37 -4.37 -9.87
CA ALA A 66 -5.84 -3.46 -10.88
C ALA A 66 -6.71 -3.46 -12.14
N LYS A 67 -7.04 -4.64 -12.68
CA LYS A 67 -7.93 -4.78 -13.85
C LYS A 67 -9.31 -4.14 -13.62
N LEU A 68 -9.90 -4.31 -12.44
CA LEU A 68 -11.19 -3.70 -12.10
C LEU A 68 -11.12 -2.15 -11.99
N CYS A 69 -9.93 -1.61 -11.83
CA CYS A 69 -9.68 -0.17 -11.84
C CYS A 69 -9.13 0.37 -13.18
N GLY A 70 -8.95 -0.48 -14.19
CA GLY A 70 -8.38 -0.12 -15.49
C GLY A 70 -6.87 0.18 -15.41
N GLU A 71 -6.16 -0.42 -14.47
CA GLU A 71 -4.73 -0.19 -14.21
C GLU A 71 -3.92 -1.49 -14.30
N GLU A 72 -2.60 -1.35 -14.39
CA GLU A 72 -1.68 -2.47 -14.27
C GLU A 72 -1.28 -2.69 -12.80
N PRO A 73 -1.12 -3.96 -12.37
CA PRO A 73 -0.66 -4.25 -11.02
C PRO A 73 0.79 -3.81 -10.83
N LYS A 74 1.11 -3.32 -9.65
CA LYS A 74 2.49 -2.98 -9.28
C LYS A 74 2.98 -3.90 -8.18
N GLY A 75 4.16 -4.44 -8.40
CA GLY A 75 4.86 -5.32 -7.47
C GLY A 75 6.33 -4.96 -7.36
N THR A 76 7.05 -5.74 -6.59
CA THR A 76 8.50 -5.62 -6.45
C THR A 76 9.12 -7.00 -6.41
N VAL A 77 10.43 -7.09 -6.64
CA VAL A 77 11.17 -8.36 -6.52
C VAL A 77 11.03 -8.92 -5.10
N PRO A 78 10.64 -10.19 -4.92
CA PRO A 78 10.51 -10.80 -3.61
C PRO A 78 11.85 -11.30 -3.08
N HIS A 79 12.01 -11.39 -1.74
CA HIS A 79 13.18 -12.03 -1.09
C HIS A 79 13.49 -13.41 -1.65
N ALA A 80 12.47 -14.22 -1.96
CA ALA A 80 12.64 -15.56 -2.50
C ALA A 80 13.49 -15.58 -3.79
N ALA A 81 13.31 -14.60 -4.67
CA ALA A 81 14.12 -14.51 -5.90
C ALA A 81 15.60 -14.21 -5.59
N ILE A 82 15.85 -13.32 -4.61
CA ILE A 82 17.22 -12.99 -4.16
C ILE A 82 17.87 -14.20 -3.50
N LEU A 83 17.13 -14.91 -2.63
CA LEU A 83 17.61 -16.12 -1.95
C LEU A 83 17.96 -17.23 -2.95
N LEU A 84 17.14 -17.46 -3.96
CA LEU A 84 17.38 -18.44 -5.02
C LEU A 84 18.60 -18.06 -5.89
N MET A 85 18.80 -16.77 -6.13
CA MET A 85 19.93 -16.27 -6.90
C MET A 85 21.25 -16.28 -6.11
N GLY A 86 21.18 -16.21 -4.77
CA GLY A 86 22.30 -16.23 -3.84
C GLY A 86 23.05 -14.90 -3.68
N ASP A 87 22.71 -13.86 -4.42
CA ASP A 87 23.30 -12.52 -4.32
C ASP A 87 22.34 -11.46 -4.90
N THR A 88 22.18 -10.33 -4.21
CA THR A 88 21.29 -9.23 -4.61
C THR A 88 21.75 -8.56 -5.91
N VAL A 89 23.04 -8.30 -6.05
CA VAL A 89 23.60 -7.65 -7.25
C VAL A 89 23.46 -8.54 -8.47
N LYS A 90 23.67 -9.86 -8.30
CA LYS A 90 23.45 -10.83 -9.37
C LYS A 90 22.00 -10.83 -9.83
N LEU A 91 21.04 -10.81 -8.88
CA LEU A 91 19.63 -10.68 -9.23
C LEU A 91 19.34 -9.34 -9.93
N ALA A 92 19.88 -8.23 -9.43
CA ALA A 92 19.65 -6.90 -10.01
C ALA A 92 20.07 -6.83 -11.48
N LYS A 93 21.18 -7.46 -11.86
CA LYS A 93 21.65 -7.57 -13.26
C LYS A 93 20.67 -8.37 -14.11
N VAL A 94 20.29 -9.57 -13.67
CA VAL A 94 19.34 -10.42 -14.41
C VAL A 94 17.99 -9.72 -14.54
N TYR A 95 17.54 -9.04 -13.47
CA TYR A 95 16.30 -8.27 -13.49
C TYR A 95 16.36 -7.14 -14.51
N ASP A 96 17.46 -6.37 -14.57
CA ASP A 96 17.65 -5.30 -15.57
C ASP A 96 17.64 -5.82 -17.01
N GLU A 97 18.18 -7.02 -17.24
CA GLU A 97 18.21 -7.65 -18.57
C GLU A 97 16.83 -8.17 -19.03
N GLN A 98 15.97 -8.57 -18.08
CA GLN A 98 14.71 -9.26 -18.38
C GLN A 98 13.49 -8.34 -18.42
N ILE A 99 13.52 -7.20 -17.75
CA ILE A 99 12.37 -6.29 -17.73
C ILE A 99 12.46 -5.23 -18.83
N PRO A 100 11.33 -4.78 -19.38
CA PRO A 100 11.29 -3.71 -20.37
C PRO A 100 12.03 -2.45 -19.91
N ALA A 101 12.61 -1.71 -20.83
CA ALA A 101 13.45 -0.54 -20.51
C ALA A 101 12.69 0.57 -19.77
N GLU A 102 11.39 0.68 -20.03
CA GLU A 102 10.46 1.65 -19.45
C GLU A 102 10.02 1.31 -18.00
N GLU A 103 10.18 0.05 -17.58
CA GLU A 103 9.80 -0.34 -16.23
C GLU A 103 10.86 0.09 -15.19
N PRO A 104 10.45 0.53 -14.00
CA PRO A 104 11.39 1.00 -12.98
C PRO A 104 12.20 -0.17 -12.36
N ARG A 105 13.52 0.02 -12.23
CA ARG A 105 14.43 -0.90 -11.53
C ARG A 105 14.36 -0.61 -10.04
N ILE A 106 13.55 -1.39 -9.32
CA ILE A 106 13.43 -1.30 -7.86
C ILE A 106 13.96 -2.57 -7.24
N VAL A 107 14.98 -2.46 -6.41
CA VAL A 107 15.69 -3.60 -5.83
C VAL A 107 15.53 -3.63 -4.31
N LEU A 108 15.23 -4.82 -3.77
CA LEU A 108 15.15 -5.10 -2.33
C LEU A 108 16.57 -5.31 -1.78
N VAL A 109 16.92 -4.65 -0.67
CA VAL A 109 18.33 -4.60 -0.22
C VAL A 109 18.59 -5.16 1.19
N ASP A 110 17.61 -5.81 1.80
CA ASP A 110 17.67 -6.32 3.18
C ASP A 110 17.83 -7.86 3.29
N THR A 111 18.31 -8.54 2.23
CA THR A 111 18.33 -10.02 2.19
C THR A 111 19.59 -10.64 2.79
N PHE A 112 20.77 -10.25 2.35
CA PHE A 112 22.03 -10.91 2.73
C PHE A 112 22.99 -10.04 3.52
N LYS A 113 23.01 -8.74 3.24
CA LYS A 113 23.93 -7.78 3.81
C LYS A 113 23.22 -6.70 4.58
N ASP A 114 23.98 -5.82 5.20
CA ASP A 114 23.49 -4.56 5.71
C ASP A 114 22.86 -3.72 4.59
N GLU A 115 21.71 -3.10 4.87
CA GLU A 115 20.92 -2.41 3.86
C GLU A 115 21.66 -1.25 3.21
N ALA A 116 22.51 -0.56 3.98
CA ALA A 116 23.29 0.56 3.46
C ALA A 116 24.43 0.06 2.55
N GLU A 117 25.14 -1.02 2.93
CA GLU A 117 26.13 -1.67 2.07
C GLU A 117 25.50 -2.18 0.78
N GLU A 118 24.37 -2.90 0.90
CA GLU A 118 23.72 -3.52 -0.25
C GLU A 118 23.11 -2.48 -1.20
N THR A 119 22.59 -1.38 -0.66
CA THR A 119 22.12 -0.23 -1.46
C THR A 119 23.25 0.30 -2.34
N MET A 120 24.44 0.51 -1.79
CA MET A 120 25.57 1.04 -2.56
C MET A 120 26.06 0.04 -3.62
N ARG A 121 26.14 -1.25 -3.30
CA ARG A 121 26.50 -2.30 -4.26
C ARG A 121 25.53 -2.34 -5.45
N VAL A 122 24.24 -2.22 -5.20
CA VAL A 122 23.20 -2.19 -6.24
C VAL A 122 23.27 -0.91 -7.05
N ALA A 123 23.44 0.26 -6.39
CA ALA A 123 23.55 1.54 -7.06
C ALA A 123 24.76 1.62 -7.99
N GLU A 124 25.92 1.16 -7.54
CA GLU A 124 27.13 1.07 -8.36
C GLU A 124 26.95 0.11 -9.56
N CYS A 125 26.21 -0.99 -9.36
CA CYS A 125 25.97 -1.98 -10.39
C CYS A 125 25.04 -1.50 -11.50
N LEU A 126 23.90 -0.87 -11.15
CA LEU A 126 22.88 -0.45 -12.11
C LEU A 126 23.05 1.00 -12.58
N GLY A 127 23.80 1.82 -11.84
CA GLY A 127 24.04 3.22 -12.19
C GLY A 127 22.73 4.00 -12.35
N GLU A 128 22.62 4.76 -13.43
CA GLU A 128 21.46 5.61 -13.74
C GLU A 128 20.16 4.83 -14.02
N LYS A 129 20.25 3.53 -14.25
CA LYS A 129 19.07 2.68 -14.44
C LYS A 129 18.33 2.39 -13.13
N LEU A 130 19.00 2.49 -11.99
CA LEU A 130 18.38 2.24 -10.70
C LEU A 130 17.35 3.32 -10.39
N SER A 131 16.07 2.92 -10.34
CA SER A 131 14.96 3.82 -10.03
C SER A 131 14.68 3.92 -8.53
N GLY A 132 14.93 2.85 -7.79
CA GLY A 132 14.69 2.84 -6.35
C GLY A 132 15.25 1.61 -5.63
N ILE A 133 15.41 1.76 -4.33
CA ILE A 133 15.67 0.65 -3.41
C ILE A 133 14.50 0.45 -2.47
N ARG A 134 14.25 -0.79 -2.07
CA ARG A 134 13.20 -1.13 -1.12
C ARG A 134 13.80 -1.67 0.17
N LEU A 135 13.35 -1.10 1.28
CA LEU A 135 13.64 -1.54 2.63
C LEU A 135 12.45 -2.33 3.17
N ASP A 136 12.69 -3.50 3.69
CA ASP A 136 11.69 -4.38 4.30
C ASP A 136 12.26 -5.09 5.54
N THR A 137 13.26 -4.46 6.17
CA THR A 137 13.98 -4.97 7.33
C THR A 137 13.04 -5.63 8.33
N PRO A 138 13.25 -6.89 8.71
CA PRO A 138 12.36 -7.62 9.60
C PRO A 138 12.41 -7.08 11.03
N GLY A 139 11.33 -7.31 11.79
CA GLY A 139 11.21 -6.86 13.18
C GLY A 139 12.31 -7.39 14.10
N GLU A 140 12.84 -8.59 13.82
CA GLU A 140 13.95 -9.22 14.56
C GLU A 140 15.26 -8.43 14.46
N ARG A 141 15.40 -7.60 13.43
CA ARG A 141 16.52 -6.65 13.25
C ARG A 141 16.14 -5.20 13.59
N GLY A 142 14.99 -4.97 14.23
CA GLY A 142 14.50 -3.63 14.60
C GLY A 142 13.56 -2.99 13.57
N GLY A 143 13.34 -3.63 12.42
CA GLY A 143 12.50 -3.09 11.34
C GLY A 143 13.14 -1.91 10.60
N VAL A 144 12.42 -1.35 9.65
CA VAL A 144 12.85 -0.13 8.96
C VAL A 144 12.71 1.07 9.91
N THR A 145 13.83 1.70 10.27
CA THR A 145 13.86 2.85 11.18
C THR A 145 14.08 4.16 10.43
N PRO A 146 13.67 5.32 11.00
CA PRO A 146 13.99 6.62 10.41
C PRO A 146 15.50 6.84 10.23
N ASP A 147 16.32 6.37 11.17
CA ASP A 147 17.78 6.53 11.09
C ASP A 147 18.38 5.72 9.94
N LEU A 148 17.91 4.50 9.72
CA LEU A 148 18.29 3.71 8.54
C LEU A 148 17.94 4.43 7.23
N VAL A 149 16.74 4.99 7.15
CA VAL A 149 16.31 5.76 5.96
C VAL A 149 17.21 6.98 5.74
N ARG A 150 17.52 7.75 6.81
CA ARG A 150 18.43 8.92 6.74
C ARG A 150 19.84 8.51 6.28
N GLU A 151 20.38 7.43 6.82
CA GLU A 151 21.69 6.93 6.42
C GLU A 151 21.74 6.57 4.94
N ILE A 152 20.77 5.79 4.47
CA ILE A 152 20.68 5.36 3.07
C ILE A 152 20.50 6.56 2.14
N ARG A 153 19.63 7.50 2.48
CA ARG A 153 19.45 8.73 1.72
C ARG A 153 20.73 9.55 1.64
N TRP A 154 21.44 9.68 2.76
CA TRP A 154 22.72 10.39 2.80
C TRP A 154 23.78 9.72 1.93
N ARG A 155 23.91 8.40 2.00
CA ARG A 155 24.87 7.63 1.18
C ARG A 155 24.60 7.76 -0.31
N LEU A 156 23.33 7.59 -0.72
CA LEU A 156 22.91 7.78 -2.10
C LEU A 156 23.21 9.18 -2.61
N ASN A 157 22.88 10.20 -1.85
CA ASN A 157 23.13 11.59 -2.23
C ASN A 157 24.63 11.90 -2.34
N THR A 158 25.42 11.45 -1.39
CA THR A 158 26.90 11.66 -1.38
C THR A 158 27.58 10.97 -2.56
N ALA A 159 27.06 9.83 -2.99
CA ALA A 159 27.58 9.09 -4.15
C ALA A 159 26.98 9.56 -5.50
N GLY A 160 26.13 10.59 -5.52
CA GLY A 160 25.54 11.15 -6.75
C GLY A 160 24.26 10.47 -7.21
N PHE A 161 23.70 9.52 -6.47
CA PHE A 161 22.44 8.80 -6.79
C PHE A 161 21.19 9.52 -6.24
N ASN A 162 21.13 10.83 -6.38
CA ASN A 162 20.06 11.67 -5.80
C ASN A 162 18.65 11.34 -6.32
N LYS A 163 18.53 10.73 -7.49
CA LYS A 163 17.26 10.37 -8.12
C LYS A 163 16.71 9.02 -7.67
N VAL A 164 17.52 8.20 -7.00
CA VAL A 164 17.11 6.88 -6.54
C VAL A 164 16.10 7.03 -5.41
N GLN A 165 14.92 6.46 -5.59
CA GLN A 165 13.87 6.48 -4.57
C GLN A 165 14.17 5.53 -3.42
N VAL A 166 13.88 5.95 -2.20
CA VAL A 166 13.89 5.10 -1.01
C VAL A 166 12.46 4.69 -0.68
N ILE A 167 12.16 3.41 -0.85
CA ILE A 167 10.85 2.82 -0.64
C ILE A 167 10.85 2.10 0.70
N ALA A 168 10.05 2.56 1.64
CA ALA A 168 9.90 1.92 2.95
C ALA A 168 8.70 0.96 2.94
N THR A 169 8.93 -0.26 3.45
CA THR A 169 7.89 -1.29 3.65
C THR A 169 8.09 -1.98 5.00
N GLY A 170 7.22 -2.92 5.37
CA GLY A 170 7.35 -3.67 6.63
C GLY A 170 6.72 -2.96 7.83
N GLY A 171 5.50 -3.38 8.22
CA GLY A 171 4.82 -2.94 9.44
C GLY A 171 4.55 -1.44 9.54
N LEU A 172 4.32 -0.77 8.40
CA LEU A 172 4.05 0.67 8.39
C LEU A 172 2.64 0.98 8.91
N THR A 173 2.57 2.01 9.77
CA THR A 173 1.34 2.67 10.23
C THR A 173 1.40 4.15 9.84
N PRO A 174 0.28 4.91 9.92
CA PRO A 174 0.30 6.34 9.65
C PRO A 174 1.36 7.11 10.45
N GLU A 175 1.56 6.74 11.72
CA GLU A 175 2.55 7.36 12.60
C GLU A 175 3.97 7.08 12.11
N ARG A 176 4.25 5.84 11.72
CA ARG A 176 5.56 5.47 11.16
C ARG A 176 5.82 6.14 9.82
N ILE A 177 4.80 6.26 8.96
CA ILE A 177 4.90 6.97 7.67
C ILE A 177 5.36 8.42 7.89
N LYS A 178 4.77 9.15 8.86
CA LYS A 178 5.21 10.53 9.18
C LYS A 178 6.68 10.59 9.56
N LEU A 179 7.14 9.69 10.42
CA LEU A 179 8.57 9.64 10.79
C LEU A 179 9.48 9.32 9.59
N MET A 180 9.02 8.48 8.67
CA MET A 180 9.76 8.15 7.45
C MET A 180 9.76 9.32 6.44
N ASN A 181 8.69 10.15 6.40
CA ASN A 181 8.69 11.38 5.61
C ASN A 181 9.83 12.30 6.02
N GLU A 182 9.98 12.54 7.32
CA GLU A 182 11.05 13.38 7.89
C GLU A 182 12.45 12.79 7.65
N ALA A 183 12.53 11.48 7.54
CA ALA A 183 13.77 10.77 7.27
C ALA A 183 14.19 10.75 5.79
N GLY A 184 13.28 11.10 4.86
CA GLY A 184 13.57 11.19 3.43
C GLY A 184 13.17 9.95 2.63
N ALA A 185 12.20 9.16 3.09
CA ALA A 185 11.56 8.14 2.25
C ALA A 185 10.64 8.78 1.21
N ASP A 186 10.55 8.16 0.04
CA ASP A 186 9.79 8.68 -1.12
C ASP A 186 8.49 7.93 -1.37
N VAL A 187 8.45 6.64 -1.05
CA VAL A 187 7.31 5.76 -1.35
C VAL A 187 7.09 4.78 -0.21
N TYR A 188 5.85 4.42 0.03
CA TYR A 188 5.44 3.51 1.10
C TYR A 188 4.69 2.30 0.57
N GLY A 189 5.07 1.10 1.02
CA GLY A 189 4.30 -0.12 0.79
C GLY A 189 3.60 -0.56 2.09
N VAL A 190 2.27 -0.51 2.10
CA VAL A 190 1.46 -0.80 3.28
C VAL A 190 0.58 -2.03 3.05
N GLY A 191 0.70 -3.03 3.89
CA GLY A 191 -0.09 -4.26 3.83
C GLY A 191 -0.99 -4.44 5.04
N SER A 192 -0.44 -4.96 6.13
CA SER A 192 -1.17 -5.38 7.32
C SER A 192 -2.05 -4.29 7.94
N TYR A 193 -1.58 -3.05 8.01
CA TYR A 193 -2.37 -1.95 8.57
C TYR A 193 -3.67 -1.72 7.80
N ILE A 194 -3.62 -1.72 6.45
CA ILE A 194 -4.81 -1.54 5.61
C ILE A 194 -5.77 -2.73 5.80
N THR A 195 -5.24 -3.96 5.76
CA THR A 195 -6.08 -5.16 5.88
C THR A 195 -6.69 -5.37 7.25
N SER A 196 -6.08 -4.81 8.30
CA SER A 196 -6.62 -4.79 9.67
C SER A 196 -7.68 -3.71 9.89
N GLY A 197 -8.06 -2.96 8.84
CA GLY A 197 -9.13 -1.96 8.92
C GLY A 197 -10.42 -2.58 9.44
N THR A 198 -10.90 -2.08 10.59
CA THR A 198 -12.09 -2.61 11.26
C THR A 198 -13.34 -2.37 10.42
N PRO A 199 -14.16 -3.38 10.12
CA PRO A 199 -15.45 -3.22 9.49
C PRO A 199 -16.32 -2.21 10.23
N ARG A 200 -17.09 -1.42 9.50
CA ARG A 200 -18.04 -0.48 10.10
C ARG A 200 -19.35 -1.18 10.38
N ASP A 201 -19.76 -1.15 11.64
CA ASP A 201 -21.09 -1.63 12.00
C ASP A 201 -22.16 -0.70 11.42
N MET A 202 -23.07 -1.29 10.67
CA MET A 202 -24.15 -0.59 9.97
C MET A 202 -25.44 -1.38 10.04
N THR A 203 -26.55 -0.68 10.08
CA THR A 203 -27.90 -1.25 9.97
C THR A 203 -28.65 -0.60 8.81
N MET A 204 -29.56 -1.34 8.22
CA MET A 204 -30.45 -0.85 7.17
C MET A 204 -31.90 -0.97 7.63
N ASP A 205 -32.55 0.17 7.76
CA ASP A 205 -33.95 0.26 8.19
C ASP A 205 -34.85 0.72 7.01
N ILE A 206 -36.00 0.07 6.86
CA ILE A 206 -37.05 0.57 5.97
C ILE A 206 -37.68 1.80 6.63
N LYS A 207 -37.63 2.92 5.94
CA LYS A 207 -38.13 4.21 6.43
C LYS A 207 -39.44 4.64 5.79
N MET A 208 -39.80 4.01 4.66
CA MET A 208 -41.02 4.35 3.92
C MET A 208 -41.52 3.15 3.16
N VAL A 209 -42.85 2.92 3.16
CA VAL A 209 -43.50 1.87 2.34
C VAL A 209 -44.69 2.53 1.63
N ASN A 210 -44.77 2.41 0.32
CA ASN A 210 -45.85 3.00 -0.50
C ASN A 210 -46.12 4.47 -0.19
N GLY A 211 -45.06 5.27 -0.03
CA GLY A 211 -45.17 6.70 0.31
C GLY A 211 -45.54 7.02 1.77
N LYS A 212 -45.75 6.01 2.58
CA LYS A 212 -46.10 6.21 4.00
C LYS A 212 -44.85 6.01 4.87
N PRO A 213 -44.52 6.95 5.77
CA PRO A 213 -43.45 6.81 6.73
C PRO A 213 -43.65 5.61 7.65
N VAL A 214 -42.63 4.79 7.79
CA VAL A 214 -42.59 3.64 8.71
C VAL A 214 -41.26 3.59 9.44
N ALA A 215 -41.24 2.96 10.58
CA ALA A 215 -39.99 2.67 11.29
C ALA A 215 -40.11 1.44 12.18
N LYS A 216 -38.99 0.82 12.43
CA LYS A 216 -38.81 -0.13 13.53
C LYS A 216 -39.01 0.61 14.86
N ARG A 217 -39.58 -0.07 15.85
CA ARG A 217 -39.77 0.50 17.20
C ARG A 217 -38.45 1.06 17.75
N GLY A 218 -38.47 2.30 18.22
CA GLY A 218 -37.28 3.03 18.71
C GLY A 218 -36.50 3.79 17.62
N ARG A 219 -36.95 3.73 16.34
CA ARG A 219 -36.37 4.50 15.23
C ARG A 219 -37.34 5.56 14.74
N LEU A 220 -36.83 6.65 14.18
CA LEU A 220 -37.65 7.69 13.58
C LEU A 220 -38.18 7.26 12.20
N PRO A 221 -39.48 7.39 11.92
CA PRO A 221 -40.02 7.09 10.60
C PRO A 221 -39.70 8.19 9.58
N GLY A 222 -39.81 7.83 8.30
CA GLY A 222 -39.59 8.75 7.19
C GLY A 222 -38.10 8.98 6.85
N ILE A 223 -37.88 9.58 5.70
CA ILE A 223 -36.52 9.87 5.19
C ILE A 223 -36.02 11.15 5.88
N VAL A 224 -34.87 11.06 6.51
CA VAL A 224 -34.14 12.19 7.07
C VAL A 224 -33.07 12.62 6.07
N PRO A 225 -33.11 13.86 5.55
CA PRO A 225 -32.06 14.36 4.65
C PRO A 225 -30.69 14.32 5.33
N ASN A 226 -29.68 13.86 4.60
CA ASN A 226 -28.30 13.92 5.06
C ASN A 226 -27.50 14.84 4.13
N PRO A 227 -27.10 16.04 4.60
CA PRO A 227 -26.40 17.03 3.75
C PRO A 227 -25.01 16.59 3.29
N ARG A 228 -24.47 15.49 3.86
CA ARG A 228 -23.20 14.93 3.44
C ARG A 228 -23.31 13.91 2.31
N LEU A 229 -24.55 13.55 1.92
CA LEU A 229 -24.78 12.65 0.79
C LEU A 229 -24.88 13.45 -0.49
N GLU A 230 -24.04 13.14 -1.46
CA GLU A 230 -24.08 13.68 -2.80
C GLU A 230 -24.56 12.60 -3.77
N ARG A 231 -25.38 13.02 -4.73
CA ARG A 231 -25.80 12.10 -5.80
C ARG A 231 -24.66 11.95 -6.80
N VAL A 232 -24.21 10.71 -7.01
CA VAL A 232 -23.05 10.38 -7.87
C VAL A 232 -23.46 9.97 -9.28
N LEU A 233 -24.79 9.71 -9.52
CA LEU A 233 -25.36 9.29 -10.82
C LEU A 233 -26.59 10.13 -11.13
#